data_220bc1cf9b703632503fe7bb188507a8
#
_entry.id   220bc1cf9b703632503fe7bb188507a8
#
_cell.length_a   1.000
_cell.length_b   1.000
_cell.length_c   1.000
_cell.angle_alpha   90.00
_cell.angle_beta   90.00
_cell.angle_gamma   90.00
#
_symmetry.space_group_name_H-M   'P 1'
#
loop_
_entity.id
_entity.type
_entity.pdbx_description
1 polymer ?
#
loop_
_entity_poly.entity_id
_entity_poly.type
_entity_poly.pdbx_seq_one_letter_code
_entity_poly.pdbx_strand_id
1 'polypeptide(L)'
;MKEKEIISKVRIYDYKELSEADRELIDKAKEATQTSYAPFSKFCVGAAARLSDGRIVTGSNQENAAFPSSLCAERTALFYANARYPEKSVEELALSLIHI
;
A
#
# COMPACT_ATOMS: atom_id res chain seq x y z
N MET A 1 -26.17 14.05 -23.67
CA MET A 1 -25.17 13.69 -22.64
C MET A 1 -25.57 12.38 -21.98
N LYS A 2 -24.68 11.42 -21.99
CA LYS A 2 -24.96 10.13 -21.35
C LYS A 2 -24.42 10.16 -19.92
N GLU A 3 -25.27 9.85 -18.97
CA GLU A 3 -24.83 9.64 -17.59
C GLU A 3 -24.22 8.24 -17.47
N LYS A 4 -23.05 8.16 -16.84
CA LYS A 4 -22.42 6.90 -16.48
C LYS A 4 -22.50 6.70 -14.99
N GLU A 5 -23.16 5.63 -14.55
CA GLU A 5 -23.06 5.18 -13.18
C GLU A 5 -21.89 4.24 -13.04
N ILE A 6 -20.99 4.56 -12.10
CA ILE A 6 -19.91 3.66 -11.70
C ILE A 6 -20.30 3.04 -10.38
N ILE A 7 -20.54 1.74 -10.40
CA ILE A 7 -20.86 1.00 -9.18
C ILE A 7 -19.60 0.30 -8.70
N SER A 8 -19.13 0.68 -7.50
CA SER A 8 -18.03 -0.01 -6.85
C SER A 8 -18.58 -0.97 -5.80
N LYS A 9 -18.12 -2.23 -5.87
CA LYS A 9 -18.45 -3.24 -4.87
C LYS A 9 -17.30 -3.38 -3.89
N VAL A 10 -17.58 -3.27 -2.60
CA VAL A 10 -16.61 -3.49 -1.53
C VAL A 10 -17.03 -4.72 -0.76
N ARG A 11 -16.08 -5.63 -0.51
CA ARG A 11 -16.30 -6.81 0.31
C ARG A 11 -15.56 -6.63 1.63
N ILE A 12 -16.23 -6.93 2.73
CA ILE A 12 -15.67 -6.82 4.07
C ILE A 12 -15.46 -8.22 4.62
N TYR A 13 -14.23 -8.50 5.02
CA TYR A 13 -13.84 -9.80 5.59
C TYR A 13 -13.13 -9.60 6.91
N ASP A 14 -13.35 -10.55 7.84
CA ASP A 14 -12.47 -10.66 9.00
C ASP A 14 -11.12 -11.22 8.53
N TYR A 15 -10.05 -10.84 9.24
CA TYR A 15 -8.71 -11.30 8.92
C TYR A 15 -8.63 -12.83 8.80
N LYS A 16 -9.36 -13.55 9.65
CA LYS A 16 -9.39 -15.01 9.64
C LYS A 16 -10.04 -15.62 8.39
N GLU A 17 -10.88 -14.86 7.69
CA GLU A 17 -11.57 -15.31 6.49
C GLU A 17 -10.72 -15.18 5.22
N LEU A 18 -9.59 -14.48 5.32
CA LEU A 18 -8.71 -14.24 4.19
C LEU A 18 -7.83 -15.46 3.90
N SER A 19 -7.42 -15.61 2.64
CA SER A 19 -6.46 -16.63 2.24
C SER A 19 -5.10 -16.35 2.89
N GLU A 20 -4.24 -17.37 2.96
CA GLU A 20 -2.88 -17.19 3.49
C GLU A 20 -2.10 -16.14 2.70
N ALA A 21 -2.27 -16.12 1.37
CA ALA A 21 -1.59 -15.16 0.51
C ALA A 21 -2.02 -13.72 0.83
N ASP A 22 -3.31 -13.50 1.03
CA ASP A 22 -3.84 -12.18 1.38
C ASP A 22 -3.39 -11.75 2.76
N ARG A 23 -3.39 -12.67 3.73
CA ARG A 23 -2.88 -12.38 5.08
C ARG A 23 -1.41 -12.01 5.07
N GLU A 24 -0.60 -12.72 4.29
CA GLU A 24 0.83 -12.42 4.16
C GLU A 24 1.02 -11.00 3.60
N LEU A 25 0.29 -10.63 2.57
CA LEU A 25 0.38 -9.30 1.97
C LEU A 25 0.00 -8.21 2.98
N ILE A 26 -1.09 -8.42 3.73
CA ILE A 26 -1.54 -7.49 4.76
C ILE A 26 -0.53 -7.38 5.90
N ASP A 27 0.05 -8.50 6.33
CA ASP A 27 1.05 -8.51 7.39
C ASP A 27 2.31 -7.75 6.97
N LYS A 28 2.73 -7.86 5.72
CA LYS A 28 3.85 -7.08 5.17
C LYS A 28 3.54 -5.58 5.15
N ALA A 29 2.30 -5.21 4.81
CA ALA A 29 1.89 -3.80 4.87
C ALA A 29 1.92 -3.28 6.32
N LYS A 30 1.51 -4.08 7.29
CA LYS A 30 1.59 -3.72 8.71
C LYS A 30 3.03 -3.54 9.18
N GLU A 31 3.93 -4.42 8.80
CA GLU A 31 5.35 -4.28 9.12
C GLU A 31 5.92 -2.99 8.54
N ALA A 32 5.52 -2.63 7.34
CA ALA A 32 6.01 -1.43 6.68
C ALA A 32 5.63 -0.13 7.42
N THR A 33 4.59 -0.14 8.24
CA THR A 33 4.23 1.05 9.04
C THR A 33 5.34 1.48 9.98
N GLN A 34 6.22 0.56 10.38
CA GLN A 34 7.31 0.84 11.31
C GLN A 34 8.41 1.71 10.71
N THR A 35 8.52 1.78 9.39
CA THR A 35 9.49 2.62 8.69
C THR A 35 8.92 3.96 8.25
N SER A 36 7.68 4.24 8.61
CA SER A 36 6.99 5.48 8.27
C SER A 36 7.61 6.67 9.00
N TYR A 37 7.66 7.81 8.32
CA TYR A 37 8.03 9.10 8.90
C TYR A 37 6.85 10.05 8.76
N ALA A 38 6.08 10.21 9.82
CA ALA A 38 4.82 10.94 9.80
C ALA A 38 4.72 11.96 10.95
N PRO A 39 5.63 12.97 11.00
CA PRO A 39 5.65 13.94 12.11
C PRO A 39 4.46 14.91 12.07
N PHE A 40 3.80 15.07 10.92
CA PHE A 40 2.72 16.03 10.74
C PHE A 40 1.34 15.39 10.92
N SER A 41 1.04 14.34 10.16
CA SER A 41 -0.28 13.70 10.19
C SER A 41 -0.46 12.79 11.40
N LYS A 42 0.62 12.23 11.94
CA LYS A 42 0.60 11.20 12.98
C LYS A 42 -0.02 9.88 12.54
N PHE A 43 -0.18 9.69 11.23
CA PHE A 43 -0.63 8.43 10.66
C PHE A 43 0.53 7.71 9.99
N CYS A 44 0.85 6.52 10.47
CA CYS A 44 1.83 5.64 9.85
C CYS A 44 1.11 4.71 8.89
N VAL A 45 1.42 4.82 7.60
CA VAL A 45 0.81 4.01 6.55
C VAL A 45 1.87 3.09 5.97
N GLY A 46 1.55 1.82 5.90
CA GLY A 46 2.37 0.83 5.22
C GLY A 46 1.64 0.28 4.01
N ALA A 47 2.37 0.03 2.95
CA ALA A 47 1.85 -0.58 1.74
C ALA A 47 2.69 -1.79 1.38
N ALA A 48 2.06 -2.82 0.85
CA ALA A 48 2.73 -3.98 0.31
C ALA A 48 2.11 -4.30 -1.06
N ALA A 49 2.95 -4.48 -2.05
CA ALA A 49 2.53 -4.80 -3.41
C ALA A 49 3.09 -6.15 -3.81
N ARG A 50 2.23 -7.03 -4.33
CA ARG A 50 2.63 -8.32 -4.88
C ARG A 50 2.86 -8.17 -6.37
N LEU A 51 4.03 -8.58 -6.82
CA LEU A 51 4.41 -8.53 -8.22
C LEU A 51 4.01 -9.82 -8.95
N SER A 52 4.07 -9.78 -10.27
CA SER A 52 3.68 -10.90 -11.13
C SER A 52 4.48 -12.18 -10.90
N ASP A 53 5.67 -12.08 -10.33
CA ASP A 53 6.52 -13.24 -10.00
C ASP A 53 6.33 -13.73 -8.55
N GLY A 54 5.40 -13.16 -7.80
CA GLY A 54 5.11 -13.51 -6.42
C GLY A 54 5.90 -12.73 -5.36
N ARG A 55 6.85 -11.90 -5.77
CA ARG A 55 7.60 -11.06 -4.83
C ARG A 55 6.72 -10.00 -4.22
N ILE A 56 7.02 -9.65 -2.97
CA ILE A 56 6.33 -8.57 -2.26
C ILE A 56 7.33 -7.44 -2.03
N VAL A 57 6.96 -6.24 -2.45
CA VAL A 57 7.71 -5.02 -2.14
C VAL A 57 6.86 -4.16 -1.21
N THR A 58 7.51 -3.42 -0.32
CA THR A 58 6.83 -2.60 0.67
C THR A 58 7.27 -1.16 0.60
N GLY A 59 6.44 -0.29 1.15
CA GLY A 59 6.74 1.13 1.29
C GLY A 59 5.94 1.71 2.44
N SER A 60 6.37 2.86 2.93
CA SER A 60 5.68 3.59 3.98
C SER A 60 5.64 5.06 3.64
N ASN A 61 4.69 5.79 4.25
CA ASN A 61 4.58 7.21 3.99
C ASN A 61 5.78 7.97 4.56
N GLN A 62 6.25 8.94 3.79
CA GLN A 62 7.38 9.80 4.12
C GLN A 62 6.91 11.23 4.02
N GLU A 63 6.76 11.88 5.15
CA GLU A 63 6.30 13.28 5.21
C GLU A 63 7.46 14.23 5.34
N ASN A 64 7.32 15.42 4.77
CA ASN A 64 8.23 16.51 5.02
C ASN A 64 7.47 17.84 5.01
N ALA A 65 8.13 18.92 5.48
CA ALA A 65 7.50 20.23 5.56
C ALA A 65 7.26 20.87 4.18
N ALA A 66 7.97 20.42 3.17
CA ALA A 66 7.83 20.91 1.79
C ALA A 66 6.79 20.08 1.04
N PHE A 67 5.54 20.26 1.38
CA PHE A 67 4.41 19.67 0.65
C PHE A 67 4.38 20.33 -0.75
N PRO A 68 4.34 19.60 -1.87
CA PRO A 68 3.94 18.23 -2.08
C PRO A 68 5.06 17.18 -2.26
N SER A 69 6.26 17.43 -1.79
CA SER A 69 7.34 16.45 -1.93
C SER A 69 7.27 15.26 -0.97
N SER A 70 6.26 15.23 -0.12
CA SER A 70 5.96 14.06 0.72
C SER A 70 5.53 12.86 -0.14
N LEU A 71 5.87 11.67 0.33
CA LEU A 71 5.49 10.42 -0.36
C LEU A 71 4.47 9.64 0.46
N CYS A 72 3.40 9.20 -0.21
CA CYS A 72 2.50 8.24 0.40
C CYS A 72 3.07 6.82 0.30
N ALA A 73 2.57 5.94 1.18
CA ALA A 73 3.06 4.57 1.28
C ALA A 73 2.91 3.81 -0.05
N GLU A 74 1.76 3.92 -0.70
CA GLU A 74 1.51 3.24 -1.97
C GLU A 74 2.44 3.73 -3.08
N ARG A 75 2.71 5.03 -3.14
CA ARG A 75 3.68 5.57 -4.11
C ARG A 75 5.07 5.07 -3.85
N THR A 76 5.48 5.04 -2.58
CA THR A 76 6.80 4.54 -2.20
C THR A 76 6.96 3.09 -2.64
N ALA A 77 5.98 2.23 -2.38
CA ALA A 77 6.00 0.85 -2.78
C ALA A 77 6.00 0.68 -4.30
N LEU A 78 5.13 1.41 -5.00
CA LEU A 78 5.00 1.29 -6.44
C LEU A 78 6.21 1.84 -7.18
N PHE A 79 6.77 2.95 -6.73
CA PHE A 79 8.00 3.52 -7.31
C PHE A 79 9.18 2.57 -7.11
N TYR A 80 9.31 2.00 -5.93
CA TYR A 80 10.35 1.01 -5.67
C TYR A 80 10.19 -0.22 -6.56
N ALA A 81 8.96 -0.72 -6.69
CA ALA A 81 8.68 -1.87 -7.54
C ALA A 81 9.08 -1.60 -9.00
N ASN A 82 8.71 -0.43 -9.51
CA ASN A 82 9.03 -0.06 -10.89
C ASN A 82 10.53 0.16 -11.09
N ALA A 83 11.22 0.76 -10.12
CA ALA A 83 12.65 1.02 -10.20
C ALA A 83 13.48 -0.26 -10.12
N ARG A 84 13.07 -1.19 -9.23
CA ARG A 84 13.83 -2.42 -8.96
C ARG A 84 13.45 -3.55 -9.90
N TYR A 85 12.18 -3.64 -10.27
CA TYR A 85 11.64 -4.72 -11.08
C TYR A 85 10.78 -4.16 -12.22
N PRO A 86 11.38 -3.43 -13.17
CA PRO A 86 10.60 -2.72 -14.20
C PRO A 86 9.83 -3.64 -15.15
N GLU A 87 10.21 -4.90 -15.22
CA GLU A 87 9.57 -5.90 -16.10
C GLU A 87 8.40 -6.61 -15.42
N LYS A 88 8.18 -6.37 -14.12
CA LYS A 88 7.13 -7.03 -13.37
C LYS A 88 5.94 -6.10 -13.17
N SER A 89 4.74 -6.64 -13.31
CA SER A 89 3.52 -5.90 -13.02
C SER A 89 3.11 -6.09 -11.56
N VAL A 90 2.38 -5.10 -11.03
CA VAL A 90 1.77 -5.20 -9.69
C VAL A 90 0.41 -5.85 -9.85
N GLU A 91 0.18 -6.94 -9.14
CA GLU A 91 -1.07 -7.68 -9.20
C GLU A 91 -2.00 -7.39 -8.02
N GLU A 92 -1.43 -7.13 -6.85
CA GLU A 92 -2.20 -6.85 -5.64
C GLU A 92 -1.50 -5.77 -4.82
N LEU A 93 -2.30 -4.97 -4.12
CA LEU A 93 -1.80 -3.92 -3.24
C LEU A 93 -2.57 -3.96 -1.92
N ALA A 94 -1.86 -3.96 -0.81
CA ALA A 94 -2.45 -3.85 0.52
C ALA A 94 -1.95 -2.60 1.22
N LEU A 95 -2.84 -1.97 1.99
CA LEU A 95 -2.53 -0.79 2.79
C LEU A 95 -2.88 -1.05 4.25
N SER A 96 -2.03 -0.60 5.15
CA SER A 96 -2.28 -0.63 6.59
C SER A 96 -2.03 0.75 7.19
N LEU A 97 -2.88 1.16 8.12
CA LEU A 97 -2.84 2.49 8.71
C LEU A 97 -2.83 2.39 10.23
N ILE A 98 -1.91 3.09 10.88
CA ILE A 98 -1.83 3.20 12.33
C ILE A 98 -1.76 4.67 12.71
N HIS A 99 -2.63 5.10 13.63
CA HIS A 99 -2.55 6.44 14.22
C HIS A 99 -1.66 6.40 15.48
N ILE A 100 -0.72 7.33 15.54
CA ILE A 100 0.17 7.45 16.70
C ILE A 100 -0.40 8.44 17.70
#